data_81ad2cc7f3486b27da718fa46b452663
#
_entry.id   81ad2cc7f3486b27da718fa46b452663
#
_cell.length_a   1.000
_cell.length_b   1.000
_cell.length_c   1.000
_cell.angle_alpha   90.00
_cell.angle_beta   90.00
_cell.angle_gamma   90.00
#
_symmetry.space_group_name_H-M   'P 1'
#
loop_
_entity.id
_entity.type
_entity.pdbx_description
1 polymer ?
#
loop_
_entity_poly.entity_id
_entity_poly.type
_entity_poly.pdbx_seq_one_letter_code
_entity_poly.pdbx_strand_id
1 'polypeptide(L)'
;QQGDGWLVGGSVKKMPDNTINIEHGKYTTCDHTDHPHFYLAMTKAKVIPGKKVITGPAYLVMEDVPIYFLGIPEGFFPINMGPKSGLLMPTYGEEYSKGFFLRDLGYYFTLGEYADLAVRGGFYTLGSWEASAASRYIKRYKYSGSFNMQYSNVKTGEKGEDDYIKQSNFRIQWTHSQDPKANPGSTFSASVNFATSGYSRYSATNLNDILSTQTNSTVSYSKNWAGTPFSLSANMAISQNSQNKTISITLPTMVFNVSRFYPFKRKEKQGKDRWYEKISMQYTGKMTNSVTTTESEVFSKETLENMKNGIEHSIPISASFNLFNYINLSPSVNYNEKWYFKKVEFEWNPVTNQTDTLPTNYGFYRLYNYNFSVSASTTVYG
;
A
#
# COMPACT_ATOMS: atom_id res chain seq x y z
N GLN A 1 -36.52 -4.90 -6.62
CA GLN A 1 -35.40 -4.03 -7.02
C GLN A 1 -34.16 -4.40 -6.22
N GLN A 2 -33.43 -5.39 -6.69
CA GLN A 2 -32.08 -5.72 -6.12
C GLN A 2 -31.25 -6.44 -7.18
N GLY A 3 -31.08 -5.80 -8.29
CA GLY A 3 -30.20 -6.18 -9.37
C GLY A 3 -30.40 -5.12 -10.40
N ASP A 4 -29.41 -4.32 -10.60
CA ASP A 4 -29.43 -3.07 -11.36
C ASP A 4 -29.53 -3.28 -12.87
N GLY A 5 -30.37 -4.20 -13.33
CA GLY A 5 -30.49 -4.47 -14.74
C GLY A 5 -31.93 -4.77 -15.20
N TRP A 6 -32.23 -4.32 -16.41
CA TRP A 6 -33.51 -4.49 -17.07
C TRP A 6 -33.39 -5.56 -18.15
N LEU A 7 -34.32 -6.53 -18.14
CA LEU A 7 -34.45 -7.54 -19.18
C LEU A 7 -35.78 -7.36 -19.90
N VAL A 8 -35.71 -6.96 -21.15
CA VAL A 8 -36.86 -6.72 -22.01
C VAL A 8 -36.86 -7.78 -23.14
N GLY A 9 -38.00 -8.36 -23.48
CA GLY A 9 -38.10 -9.37 -24.51
C GLY A 9 -39.17 -9.01 -25.54
N GLY A 10 -38.92 -9.35 -26.81
CA GLY A 10 -39.89 -9.24 -27.88
C GLY A 10 -41.06 -10.20 -27.70
N SER A 11 -40.81 -11.41 -27.19
CA SER A 11 -41.83 -12.40 -26.81
C SER A 11 -41.42 -13.01 -25.45
N VAL A 12 -42.37 -13.04 -24.52
CA VAL A 12 -42.13 -13.53 -23.14
C VAL A 12 -43.20 -14.56 -22.79
N LYS A 13 -42.80 -15.77 -22.46
CA LYS A 13 -43.69 -16.87 -22.04
C LYS A 13 -43.30 -17.41 -20.66
N LYS A 14 -44.25 -17.30 -19.71
CA LYS A 14 -44.08 -17.93 -18.39
C LYS A 14 -44.54 -19.36 -18.45
N MET A 15 -43.71 -20.29 -17.96
CA MET A 15 -43.99 -21.70 -17.92
C MET A 15 -44.61 -22.16 -16.59
N PRO A 16 -45.27 -23.32 -16.50
CA PRO A 16 -45.87 -23.81 -15.25
C PRO A 16 -44.86 -24.03 -14.10
N ASP A 17 -43.61 -24.26 -14.43
CA ASP A 17 -42.50 -24.40 -13.48
C ASP A 17 -41.93 -23.05 -12.98
N ASN A 18 -42.66 -21.93 -13.23
CA ASN A 18 -42.25 -20.56 -12.98
C ASN A 18 -41.02 -20.09 -13.77
N THR A 19 -40.48 -20.85 -14.68
CA THR A 19 -39.45 -20.36 -15.60
C THR A 19 -40.05 -19.41 -16.63
N ILE A 20 -39.25 -18.47 -17.11
CA ILE A 20 -39.67 -17.49 -18.11
C ILE A 20 -38.78 -17.66 -19.34
N ASN A 21 -39.38 -17.97 -20.47
CA ASN A 21 -38.67 -18.03 -21.73
C ASN A 21 -38.87 -16.69 -22.47
N ILE A 22 -37.81 -16.18 -23.02
CA ILE A 22 -37.74 -14.88 -23.70
C ILE A 22 -37.12 -15.11 -25.06
N GLU A 23 -37.74 -14.55 -26.09
CA GLU A 23 -37.19 -14.47 -27.44
C GLU A 23 -36.86 -13.02 -27.76
N HIS A 24 -35.74 -12.79 -28.46
CA HIS A 24 -35.21 -11.46 -28.80
C HIS A 24 -35.08 -10.56 -27.55
N GLY A 25 -34.37 -11.10 -26.54
CA GLY A 25 -34.14 -10.39 -25.27
C GLY A 25 -33.08 -9.31 -25.41
N LYS A 26 -33.27 -8.21 -24.66
CA LYS A 26 -32.27 -7.16 -24.43
C LYS A 26 -32.06 -7.04 -22.94
N TYR A 27 -30.83 -7.18 -22.49
CA TYR A 27 -30.46 -6.96 -21.10
C TYR A 27 -29.55 -5.74 -21.00
N THR A 28 -29.91 -4.78 -20.15
CA THR A 28 -29.13 -3.58 -19.92
C THR A 28 -29.12 -3.19 -18.46
N THR A 29 -28.04 -2.53 -18.02
CA THR A 29 -27.93 -1.83 -16.74
C THR A 29 -27.99 -0.31 -16.92
N CYS A 30 -28.32 0.15 -18.13
CA CYS A 30 -28.49 1.57 -18.42
C CYS A 30 -29.77 2.11 -17.78
N ASP A 31 -29.72 3.34 -17.25
CA ASP A 31 -30.89 4.02 -16.66
C ASP A 31 -31.93 4.42 -17.71
N HIS A 32 -31.53 4.54 -18.99
CA HIS A 32 -32.41 4.78 -20.11
C HIS A 32 -32.99 3.47 -20.65
N THR A 33 -34.13 3.06 -20.12
CA THR A 33 -34.77 1.79 -20.48
C THR A 33 -35.38 1.75 -21.87
N ASP A 34 -35.84 2.89 -22.40
CA ASP A 34 -36.50 2.99 -23.69
C ASP A 34 -35.49 2.95 -24.85
N HIS A 35 -34.35 3.61 -24.69
CA HIS A 35 -33.23 3.61 -25.63
C HIS A 35 -31.88 3.47 -24.86
N PRO A 36 -31.53 2.26 -24.45
CA PRO A 36 -30.31 2.06 -23.71
C PRO A 36 -29.09 2.26 -24.60
N HIS A 37 -28.10 3.02 -24.12
CA HIS A 37 -26.84 3.26 -24.83
C HIS A 37 -26.03 1.97 -25.05
N PHE A 38 -26.26 0.96 -24.24
CA PHE A 38 -25.67 -0.37 -24.40
C PHE A 38 -26.60 -1.45 -23.87
N TYR A 39 -26.60 -2.59 -24.55
CA TYR A 39 -27.35 -3.75 -24.11
C TYR A 39 -26.77 -5.04 -24.68
N LEU A 40 -26.98 -6.13 -23.96
CA LEU A 40 -26.71 -7.47 -24.45
C LEU A 40 -27.94 -7.97 -25.21
N ALA A 41 -27.81 -8.06 -26.54
CA ALA A 41 -28.83 -8.66 -27.37
C ALA A 41 -28.73 -10.17 -27.33
N MET A 42 -29.83 -10.87 -27.12
CA MET A 42 -29.88 -12.32 -27.06
C MET A 42 -31.03 -12.86 -27.91
N THR A 43 -30.74 -13.93 -28.63
CA THR A 43 -31.78 -14.57 -29.50
C THR A 43 -32.86 -15.25 -28.69
N LYS A 44 -32.45 -15.99 -27.66
CA LYS A 44 -33.32 -16.69 -26.72
C LYS A 44 -32.72 -16.61 -25.32
N ALA A 45 -33.59 -16.53 -24.32
CA ALA A 45 -33.17 -16.65 -22.92
C ALA A 45 -34.20 -17.43 -22.10
N LYS A 46 -33.71 -18.21 -21.14
CA LYS A 46 -34.50 -18.87 -20.11
C LYS A 46 -34.12 -18.32 -18.74
N VAL A 47 -35.07 -17.64 -18.13
CA VAL A 47 -34.91 -17.10 -16.77
C VAL A 47 -35.45 -18.12 -15.77
N ILE A 48 -34.62 -18.54 -14.85
CA ILE A 48 -35.01 -19.35 -13.68
C ILE A 48 -34.99 -18.40 -12.48
N PRO A 49 -36.16 -17.89 -12.03
CA PRO A 49 -36.22 -16.88 -10.98
C PRO A 49 -35.44 -17.29 -9.72
N GLY A 50 -34.65 -16.35 -9.18
CA GLY A 50 -33.83 -16.57 -8.00
C GLY A 50 -32.61 -17.49 -8.19
N LYS A 51 -32.39 -18.03 -9.39
CA LYS A 51 -31.26 -18.91 -9.67
C LYS A 51 -30.36 -18.40 -10.79
N LYS A 52 -30.84 -18.32 -12.01
CA LYS A 52 -29.99 -18.03 -13.18
C LYS A 52 -30.79 -17.62 -14.42
N VAL A 53 -30.12 -16.93 -15.35
CA VAL A 53 -30.54 -16.74 -16.74
C VAL A 53 -29.61 -17.56 -17.63
N ILE A 54 -30.16 -18.35 -18.51
CA ILE A 54 -29.43 -19.09 -19.54
C ILE A 54 -29.80 -18.42 -20.88
N THR A 55 -28.81 -18.01 -21.65
CA THR A 55 -29.04 -17.39 -22.96
C THR A 55 -28.46 -18.27 -24.06
N GLY A 56 -29.12 -18.29 -25.21
CA GLY A 56 -28.50 -18.70 -26.46
C GLY A 56 -27.50 -17.64 -26.95
N PRO A 57 -27.20 -17.63 -28.26
CA PRO A 57 -26.28 -16.64 -28.81
C PRO A 57 -26.64 -15.22 -28.42
N ALA A 58 -25.65 -14.53 -27.84
CA ALA A 58 -25.79 -13.17 -27.37
C ALA A 58 -24.60 -12.34 -27.79
N TYR A 59 -24.82 -11.05 -28.09
CA TYR A 59 -23.77 -10.09 -28.46
C TYR A 59 -24.06 -8.73 -27.86
N LEU A 60 -22.99 -7.95 -27.66
CA LEU A 60 -23.08 -6.60 -27.16
C LEU A 60 -23.50 -5.64 -28.27
N VAL A 61 -24.42 -4.73 -27.97
CA VAL A 61 -24.78 -3.60 -28.80
C VAL A 61 -24.49 -2.32 -28.04
N MET A 62 -23.82 -1.39 -28.67
CA MET A 62 -23.47 -0.08 -28.10
C MET A 62 -23.89 0.99 -29.11
N GLU A 63 -24.69 1.98 -28.66
CA GLU A 63 -25.25 3.02 -29.51
C GLU A 63 -25.83 2.45 -30.85
N ASP A 64 -26.64 1.40 -30.72
CA ASP A 64 -27.24 0.65 -31.82
C ASP A 64 -26.26 -0.06 -32.78
N VAL A 65 -24.95 -0.03 -32.48
CA VAL A 65 -23.93 -0.75 -33.26
C VAL A 65 -23.66 -2.12 -32.65
N PRO A 66 -23.94 -3.22 -33.37
CA PRO A 66 -23.68 -4.57 -32.86
C PRO A 66 -22.19 -4.92 -32.91
N ILE A 67 -21.65 -5.35 -31.77
CA ILE A 67 -20.25 -5.74 -31.62
C ILE A 67 -20.16 -7.26 -31.62
N TYR A 68 -20.19 -7.88 -32.80
CA TYR A 68 -20.25 -9.32 -32.95
C TYR A 68 -19.01 -10.07 -32.46
N PHE A 69 -17.83 -9.46 -32.45
CA PHE A 69 -16.60 -10.10 -31.96
C PHE A 69 -16.60 -10.31 -30.44
N LEU A 70 -17.47 -9.64 -29.70
CA LEU A 70 -17.76 -9.89 -28.30
C LEU A 70 -18.97 -10.80 -28.08
N GLY A 71 -19.41 -11.48 -29.14
CA GLY A 71 -20.52 -12.43 -29.08
C GLY A 71 -20.15 -13.70 -28.33
N ILE A 72 -21.08 -14.19 -27.53
CA ILE A 72 -20.99 -15.47 -26.84
C ILE A 72 -22.02 -16.44 -27.44
N PRO A 73 -21.64 -17.69 -27.77
CA PRO A 73 -22.57 -18.66 -28.34
C PRO A 73 -23.66 -19.09 -27.36
N GLU A 74 -23.33 -19.15 -26.07
CA GLU A 74 -24.25 -19.43 -24.97
C GLU A 74 -23.79 -18.66 -23.73
N GLY A 75 -24.74 -18.10 -22.98
CA GLY A 75 -24.46 -17.34 -21.76
C GLY A 75 -25.13 -17.96 -20.53
N PHE A 76 -24.45 -17.88 -19.40
CA PHE A 76 -24.96 -18.30 -18.12
C PHE A 76 -24.79 -17.19 -17.10
N PHE A 77 -25.89 -16.55 -16.72
CA PHE A 77 -25.91 -15.40 -15.82
C PHE A 77 -26.63 -15.78 -14.52
N PRO A 78 -25.94 -16.00 -13.43
CA PRO A 78 -26.57 -16.29 -12.16
C PRO A 78 -27.21 -15.07 -11.52
N ILE A 79 -28.42 -15.19 -10.99
CA ILE A 79 -29.18 -14.09 -10.33
C ILE A 79 -28.96 -14.06 -8.80
N ASN A 80 -28.27 -15.04 -8.21
CA ASN A 80 -28.14 -15.12 -6.76
C ASN A 80 -27.29 -14.00 -6.16
N MET A 81 -27.70 -13.52 -5.00
CA MET A 81 -27.14 -12.42 -4.22
C MET A 81 -25.77 -12.73 -3.60
N GLY A 82 -24.76 -13.03 -4.37
CA GLY A 82 -23.39 -13.17 -3.87
C GLY A 82 -22.41 -12.66 -4.92
N PRO A 83 -21.21 -12.23 -4.52
CA PRO A 83 -20.19 -11.87 -5.48
C PRO A 83 -19.89 -13.05 -6.38
N LYS A 84 -19.95 -12.86 -7.68
CA LYS A 84 -19.74 -13.92 -8.69
C LYS A 84 -18.77 -13.43 -9.73
N SER A 85 -17.99 -14.39 -10.23
CA SER A 85 -17.12 -14.15 -11.37
C SER A 85 -17.93 -13.82 -12.62
N GLY A 86 -17.46 -12.85 -13.40
CA GLY A 86 -18.14 -12.42 -14.61
C GLY A 86 -17.37 -11.37 -15.41
N LEU A 87 -17.85 -11.15 -16.63
CA LEU A 87 -17.29 -10.16 -17.54
C LEU A 87 -17.58 -8.75 -17.02
N LEU A 88 -16.57 -7.89 -17.07
CA LEU A 88 -16.69 -6.47 -16.80
C LEU A 88 -16.91 -5.75 -18.12
N MET A 89 -18.01 -5.00 -18.21
CA MET A 89 -18.36 -4.27 -19.42
C MET A 89 -17.42 -3.09 -19.64
N PRO A 90 -16.96 -2.88 -20.87
CA PRO A 90 -16.09 -1.77 -21.19
C PRO A 90 -16.82 -0.43 -21.17
N THR A 91 -16.08 0.63 -20.90
CA THR A 91 -16.46 2.01 -21.17
C THR A 91 -15.81 2.48 -22.47
N TYR A 92 -16.51 3.29 -23.23
CA TYR A 92 -15.99 3.85 -24.47
C TYR A 92 -16.11 5.37 -24.45
N GLY A 93 -15.30 6.02 -25.26
CA GLY A 93 -15.30 7.47 -25.40
C GLY A 93 -14.15 7.94 -26.25
N GLU A 94 -13.90 9.23 -26.21
CA GLU A 94 -12.82 9.89 -26.94
C GLU A 94 -11.95 10.72 -25.99
N GLU A 95 -10.65 10.66 -26.18
CA GLU A 95 -9.66 11.46 -25.47
C GLU A 95 -8.78 12.15 -26.50
N TYR A 96 -8.72 13.49 -26.48
CA TYR A 96 -8.04 14.30 -27.48
C TYR A 96 -6.61 13.83 -27.79
N SER A 97 -5.85 13.44 -26.75
CA SER A 97 -4.45 13.06 -26.90
C SER A 97 -4.21 11.59 -27.27
N LYS A 98 -5.23 10.71 -27.15
CA LYS A 98 -5.10 9.27 -27.36
C LYS A 98 -6.10 8.69 -28.36
N GLY A 99 -7.06 9.51 -28.83
CA GLY A 99 -8.13 9.11 -29.73
C GLY A 99 -9.28 8.37 -29.05
N PHE A 100 -10.06 7.60 -29.81
CA PHE A 100 -11.13 6.78 -29.26
C PHE A 100 -10.57 5.68 -28.37
N PHE A 101 -11.29 5.38 -27.30
CA PHE A 101 -10.88 4.35 -26.35
C PHE A 101 -12.01 3.36 -26.05
N LEU A 102 -11.57 2.16 -25.71
CA LEU A 102 -12.35 1.13 -25.05
C LEU A 102 -11.62 0.75 -23.78
N ARG A 103 -12.12 1.15 -22.59
CA ARG A 103 -11.50 0.92 -21.28
C ARG A 103 -12.33 -0.02 -20.43
N ASP A 104 -11.72 -0.52 -19.35
CA ASP A 104 -12.35 -1.34 -18.32
C ASP A 104 -12.93 -2.68 -18.81
N LEU A 105 -12.63 -3.07 -20.07
CA LEU A 105 -12.94 -4.43 -20.51
C LEU A 105 -12.13 -5.42 -19.65
N GLY A 106 -12.82 -6.35 -19.01
CA GLY A 106 -12.11 -7.24 -18.11
C GLY A 106 -12.95 -8.38 -17.60
N TYR A 107 -12.40 -9.04 -16.60
CA TYR A 107 -13.06 -10.12 -15.91
C TYR A 107 -12.89 -10.01 -14.40
N TYR A 108 -13.98 -10.20 -13.68
CA TYR A 108 -14.01 -10.23 -12.24
C TYR A 108 -14.02 -11.68 -11.76
N PHE A 109 -13.07 -12.03 -10.90
CA PHE A 109 -12.93 -13.35 -10.30
C PHE A 109 -13.28 -13.25 -8.81
N THR A 110 -14.16 -14.13 -8.36
CA THR A 110 -14.33 -14.39 -6.93
C THR A 110 -13.32 -15.44 -6.50
N LEU A 111 -12.43 -15.10 -5.60
CA LEU A 111 -11.39 -16.00 -5.07
C LEU A 111 -11.83 -16.56 -3.71
N GLY A 112 -12.84 -17.42 -3.74
CA GLY A 112 -13.45 -17.98 -2.54
C GLY A 112 -14.28 -16.94 -1.77
N GLU A 113 -14.34 -17.09 -0.45
CA GLU A 113 -15.15 -16.23 0.44
C GLU A 113 -14.42 -14.98 0.95
N TYR A 114 -13.10 -14.91 0.76
CA TYR A 114 -12.26 -13.91 1.43
C TYR A 114 -11.59 -12.93 0.50
N ALA A 115 -11.61 -13.18 -0.80
CA ALA A 115 -10.91 -12.31 -1.76
C ALA A 115 -11.64 -12.23 -3.11
N ASP A 116 -11.39 -11.17 -3.83
CA ASP A 116 -11.77 -10.97 -5.22
C ASP A 116 -10.57 -10.50 -6.06
N LEU A 117 -10.69 -10.58 -7.38
CA LEU A 117 -9.72 -10.05 -8.31
C LEU A 117 -10.44 -9.56 -9.56
N ALA A 118 -10.28 -8.29 -9.90
CA ALA A 118 -10.72 -7.71 -11.15
C ALA A 118 -9.50 -7.42 -12.03
N VAL A 119 -9.45 -8.03 -13.21
CA VAL A 119 -8.44 -7.72 -14.23
C VAL A 119 -9.12 -6.96 -15.35
N ARG A 120 -8.56 -5.81 -15.72
CA ARG A 120 -9.10 -4.93 -16.75
C ARG A 120 -8.02 -4.54 -17.75
N GLY A 121 -8.44 -4.29 -18.99
CA GLY A 121 -7.62 -3.73 -20.05
C GLY A 121 -8.29 -2.54 -20.73
N GLY A 122 -7.48 -1.70 -21.35
CA GLY A 122 -7.94 -0.57 -22.14
C GLY A 122 -7.05 -0.38 -23.37
N PHE A 123 -7.68 0.01 -24.48
CA PHE A 123 -7.03 0.23 -25.77
C PHE A 123 -7.48 1.56 -26.34
N TYR A 124 -6.56 2.25 -27.01
CA TYR A 124 -6.77 3.55 -27.62
C TYR A 124 -6.35 3.51 -29.09
N THR A 125 -7.07 4.20 -29.94
CA THR A 125 -6.84 4.15 -31.39
C THR A 125 -5.48 4.68 -31.82
N LEU A 126 -4.87 5.62 -31.07
CA LEU A 126 -3.51 6.11 -31.33
C LEU A 126 -2.41 5.18 -30.77
N GLY A 127 -2.77 3.95 -30.37
CA GLY A 127 -1.85 2.90 -29.99
C GLY A 127 -1.38 2.91 -28.54
N SER A 128 -2.01 3.70 -27.66
CA SER A 128 -1.89 3.57 -26.22
C SER A 128 -2.68 2.37 -25.72
N TRP A 129 -2.23 1.77 -24.62
CA TRP A 129 -2.97 0.70 -23.96
C TRP A 129 -2.69 0.70 -22.46
N GLU A 130 -3.61 0.13 -21.68
CA GLU A 130 -3.48 -0.01 -20.25
C GLU A 130 -3.98 -1.37 -19.76
N ALA A 131 -3.45 -1.82 -18.64
CA ALA A 131 -3.90 -2.99 -17.94
C ALA A 131 -3.91 -2.74 -16.44
N SER A 132 -4.92 -3.24 -15.75
CA SER A 132 -5.02 -3.12 -14.30
C SER A 132 -5.49 -4.40 -13.64
N ALA A 133 -5.05 -4.62 -12.42
CA ALA A 133 -5.48 -5.69 -11.56
C ALA A 133 -5.83 -5.12 -10.19
N ALA A 134 -7.06 -5.29 -9.75
CA ALA A 134 -7.54 -4.82 -8.47
C ALA A 134 -8.10 -5.99 -7.66
N SER A 135 -7.66 -6.13 -6.42
CA SER A 135 -8.07 -7.19 -5.50
C SER A 135 -8.46 -6.58 -4.17
N ARG A 136 -9.51 -7.08 -3.58
CA ARG A 136 -9.88 -6.83 -2.18
C ARG A 136 -9.91 -8.14 -1.45
N TYR A 137 -9.45 -8.14 -0.21
CA TYR A 137 -9.48 -9.32 0.63
C TYR A 137 -9.85 -8.94 2.07
N ILE A 138 -10.68 -9.77 2.67
CA ILE A 138 -11.12 -9.57 4.03
C ILE A 138 -11.34 -10.93 4.71
N LYS A 139 -10.76 -11.10 5.87
CA LYS A 139 -11.09 -12.18 6.77
C LYS A 139 -11.48 -11.59 8.12
N ARG A 140 -12.78 -11.65 8.44
CA ARG A 140 -13.33 -11.06 9.66
C ARG A 140 -12.50 -11.45 10.88
N TYR A 141 -12.24 -10.50 11.76
CA TYR A 141 -11.44 -10.62 12.98
C TYR A 141 -9.98 -11.06 12.77
N LYS A 142 -9.47 -10.99 11.54
CA LYS A 142 -8.07 -11.34 11.23
C LYS A 142 -7.36 -10.23 10.48
N TYR A 143 -7.82 -9.91 9.28
CA TYR A 143 -7.20 -8.87 8.44
C TYR A 143 -8.13 -8.41 7.33
N SER A 144 -7.84 -7.23 6.82
CA SER A 144 -8.45 -6.70 5.59
C SER A 144 -7.41 -5.94 4.78
N GLY A 145 -7.63 -5.84 3.49
CA GLY A 145 -6.76 -5.08 2.62
C GLY A 145 -7.27 -4.98 1.19
N SER A 146 -6.56 -4.20 0.42
CA SER A 146 -6.77 -4.05 -1.03
C SER A 146 -5.44 -3.94 -1.74
N PHE A 147 -5.38 -4.49 -2.91
CA PHE A 147 -4.25 -4.39 -3.83
C PHE A 147 -4.74 -3.87 -5.17
N ASN A 148 -4.06 -2.89 -5.73
CA ASN A 148 -4.33 -2.34 -7.05
C ASN A 148 -3.00 -2.13 -7.77
N MET A 149 -2.89 -2.68 -8.95
CA MET A 149 -1.76 -2.50 -9.85
C MET A 149 -2.28 -2.00 -11.19
N GLN A 150 -1.66 -0.97 -11.72
CA GLN A 150 -1.97 -0.41 -13.03
C GLN A 150 -0.68 -0.24 -13.83
N TYR A 151 -0.72 -0.64 -15.07
CA TYR A 151 0.34 -0.42 -16.05
C TYR A 151 -0.25 0.21 -17.29
N SER A 152 0.43 1.20 -17.86
CA SER A 152 0.02 1.83 -19.11
C SER A 152 1.23 2.12 -19.99
N ASN A 153 1.04 1.95 -21.29
CA ASN A 153 1.95 2.41 -22.32
C ASN A 153 1.25 3.52 -23.09
N VAL A 154 1.66 4.74 -22.83
CA VAL A 154 1.04 5.94 -23.40
C VAL A 154 1.83 6.39 -24.61
N LYS A 155 1.11 6.66 -25.69
CA LYS A 155 1.61 7.29 -26.91
C LYS A 155 0.73 8.49 -27.19
N THR A 156 1.34 9.65 -27.36
CA THR A 156 0.65 10.92 -27.72
C THR A 156 1.48 11.63 -28.79
N GLY A 157 0.84 12.44 -29.61
CA GLY A 157 1.47 13.10 -30.76
C GLY A 157 1.65 12.18 -31.97
N GLU A 158 2.14 12.73 -33.06
CA GLU A 158 2.40 11.99 -34.30
C GLU A 158 3.82 11.46 -34.35
N LYS A 159 3.98 10.19 -34.75
CA LYS A 159 5.29 9.56 -34.84
C LYS A 159 6.18 10.25 -35.87
N GLY A 160 7.26 10.88 -35.42
CA GLY A 160 8.20 11.63 -36.23
C GLY A 160 8.15 13.13 -36.01
N GLU A 161 7.16 13.63 -35.26
CA GLU A 161 7.06 15.03 -34.84
C GLU A 161 7.64 15.22 -33.44
N ASP A 162 7.99 16.46 -33.11
CA ASP A 162 8.64 16.83 -31.83
C ASP A 162 7.73 16.62 -30.60
N ASP A 163 6.43 16.53 -30.81
CA ASP A 163 5.43 16.29 -29.76
C ASP A 163 5.16 14.81 -29.45
N TYR A 164 5.83 13.89 -30.20
CA TYR A 164 5.65 12.47 -29.99
C TYR A 164 6.22 12.00 -28.65
N ILE A 165 5.35 11.54 -27.77
CA ILE A 165 5.69 10.98 -26.47
C ILE A 165 5.33 9.50 -26.47
N LYS A 166 6.29 8.64 -26.08
CA LYS A 166 6.07 7.24 -25.78
C LYS A 166 6.61 6.95 -24.39
N GLN A 167 5.73 6.67 -23.45
CA GLN A 167 6.10 6.44 -22.05
C GLN A 167 5.32 5.28 -21.43
N SER A 168 6.03 4.47 -20.66
CA SER A 168 5.43 3.43 -19.84
C SER A 168 5.31 3.91 -18.40
N ASN A 169 4.15 3.79 -17.82
CA ASN A 169 3.88 4.18 -16.45
C ASN A 169 3.27 3.00 -15.69
N PHE A 170 3.59 2.91 -14.43
CA PHE A 170 2.93 1.97 -13.54
C PHE A 170 2.62 2.60 -12.19
N ARG A 171 1.64 2.02 -11.51
CA ARG A 171 1.27 2.34 -10.13
C ARG A 171 0.94 1.07 -9.39
N ILE A 172 1.39 0.99 -8.16
CA ILE A 172 1.07 -0.07 -7.21
C ILE A 172 0.52 0.59 -5.94
N GLN A 173 -0.67 0.17 -5.55
CA GLN A 173 -1.28 0.54 -4.29
C GLN A 173 -1.60 -0.73 -3.51
N TRP A 174 -1.17 -0.78 -2.27
CA TRP A 174 -1.49 -1.88 -1.38
C TRP A 174 -1.79 -1.35 0.01
N THR A 175 -2.97 -1.68 0.48
CA THR A 175 -3.35 -1.43 1.87
C THR A 175 -3.58 -2.75 2.57
N HIS A 176 -3.05 -2.86 3.77
CA HIS A 176 -3.27 -4.02 4.64
C HIS A 176 -3.40 -3.57 6.07
N SER A 177 -4.39 -4.09 6.76
CA SER A 177 -4.59 -3.89 8.19
C SER A 177 -4.90 -5.20 8.87
N GLN A 178 -4.09 -5.57 9.82
CA GLN A 178 -4.34 -6.71 10.70
C GLN A 178 -5.24 -6.27 11.86
N ASP A 179 -6.25 -7.08 12.19
CA ASP A 179 -7.07 -6.86 13.39
C ASP A 179 -6.21 -7.09 14.65
N PRO A 180 -6.13 -6.13 15.57
CA PRO A 180 -5.34 -6.30 16.81
C PRO A 180 -5.76 -7.50 17.66
N LYS A 181 -7.01 -7.94 17.53
CA LYS A 181 -7.53 -9.11 18.25
C LYS A 181 -7.07 -10.44 17.64
N ALA A 182 -6.67 -10.43 16.36
CA ALA A 182 -6.25 -11.66 15.66
C ALA A 182 -4.96 -12.27 16.21
N ASN A 183 -4.05 -11.41 16.67
CA ASN A 183 -2.77 -11.82 17.23
C ASN A 183 -2.37 -10.82 18.32
N PRO A 184 -2.85 -10.99 19.55
CA PRO A 184 -2.52 -10.11 20.65
C PRO A 184 -1.00 -9.97 20.83
N GLY A 185 -0.53 -8.73 20.91
CA GLY A 185 0.89 -8.41 21.00
C GLY A 185 1.65 -8.37 19.67
N SER A 186 0.98 -8.50 18.52
CA SER A 186 1.60 -8.32 17.19
C SER A 186 0.66 -7.57 16.27
N THR A 187 1.15 -6.54 15.59
CA THR A 187 0.40 -5.81 14.58
C THR A 187 1.20 -5.68 13.29
N PHE A 188 0.51 -5.82 12.17
CA PHE A 188 1.06 -5.59 10.85
C PHE A 188 0.13 -4.68 10.06
N SER A 189 0.67 -3.64 9.46
CA SER A 189 -0.06 -2.74 8.58
C SER A 189 0.81 -2.31 7.40
N ALA A 190 0.18 -2.10 6.26
CA ALA A 190 0.83 -1.58 5.07
C ALA A 190 -0.06 -0.55 4.39
N SER A 191 0.55 0.53 3.93
CA SER A 191 -0.04 1.55 3.07
C SER A 191 1.00 1.91 2.02
N VAL A 192 0.98 1.19 0.91
CA VAL A 192 1.90 1.37 -0.21
C VAL A 192 1.19 2.13 -1.31
N ASN A 193 1.81 3.20 -1.79
CA ASN A 193 1.41 3.94 -2.97
C ASN A 193 2.68 4.33 -3.73
N PHE A 194 3.05 3.51 -4.68
CA PHE A 194 4.24 3.66 -5.50
C PHE A 194 3.84 3.83 -6.96
N ALA A 195 4.35 4.87 -7.61
CA ALA A 195 4.05 5.14 -9.01
C ALA A 195 5.29 5.71 -9.73
N THR A 196 5.39 5.48 -11.03
CA THR A 196 6.36 6.22 -11.87
C THR A 196 6.01 7.71 -11.90
N SER A 197 7.00 8.58 -12.04
CA SER A 197 6.82 10.04 -12.06
C SER A 197 5.89 10.52 -13.19
N GLY A 198 5.83 9.79 -14.29
CA GLY A 198 4.94 10.06 -15.42
C GLY A 198 3.48 9.64 -15.19
N TYR A 199 3.20 8.84 -14.17
CA TYR A 199 1.85 8.31 -13.94
C TYR A 199 0.82 9.43 -13.75
N SER A 200 1.07 10.38 -12.87
CA SER A 200 0.14 11.48 -12.57
C SER A 200 -0.15 12.36 -13.78
N ARG A 201 0.83 12.54 -14.68
CA ARG A 201 0.70 13.39 -15.87
C ARG A 201 0.01 12.70 -17.06
N TYR A 202 0.28 11.42 -17.28
CA TYR A 202 -0.09 10.73 -18.52
C TYR A 202 -1.10 9.60 -18.35
N SER A 203 -1.28 9.09 -17.13
CA SER A 203 -2.08 7.90 -16.89
C SER A 203 -3.15 8.06 -15.82
N ALA A 204 -3.05 9.08 -14.95
CA ALA A 204 -4.03 9.32 -13.91
C ALA A 204 -5.35 9.83 -14.51
N THR A 205 -6.47 9.28 -14.03
CA THR A 205 -7.82 9.65 -14.47
C THR A 205 -8.58 10.47 -13.42
N ASN A 206 -8.11 10.53 -12.20
CA ASN A 206 -8.73 11.32 -11.14
C ASN A 206 -7.89 12.55 -10.78
N LEU A 207 -8.58 13.62 -10.37
CA LEU A 207 -7.96 14.93 -10.11
C LEU A 207 -6.94 14.87 -8.95
N ASN A 208 -7.18 14.09 -7.93
CA ASN A 208 -6.28 13.97 -6.79
C ASN A 208 -4.91 13.38 -7.19
N ASP A 209 -4.92 12.35 -8.06
CA ASP A 209 -3.70 11.75 -8.57
C ASP A 209 -2.95 12.68 -9.53
N ILE A 210 -3.69 13.48 -10.33
CA ILE A 210 -3.11 14.46 -11.25
C ILE A 210 -2.39 15.58 -10.47
N LEU A 211 -2.98 16.04 -9.37
CA LEU A 211 -2.43 17.13 -8.55
C LEU A 211 -1.39 16.66 -7.54
N SER A 212 -1.30 15.35 -7.28
CA SER A 212 -0.37 14.81 -6.29
C SER A 212 1.06 14.81 -6.84
N THR A 213 1.92 15.59 -6.20
CA THR A 213 3.35 15.64 -6.50
C THR A 213 4.20 14.79 -5.56
N GLN A 214 3.62 14.35 -4.46
CA GLN A 214 4.29 13.55 -3.46
C GLN A 214 3.46 12.33 -3.08
N THR A 215 4.09 11.15 -3.07
CA THR A 215 3.50 9.90 -2.61
C THR A 215 4.33 9.29 -1.50
N ASN A 216 3.66 8.70 -0.53
CA ASN A 216 4.29 8.06 0.61
C ASN A 216 3.80 6.62 0.72
N SER A 217 4.75 5.73 0.99
CA SER A 217 4.50 4.32 1.24
C SER A 217 5.08 3.94 2.60
N THR A 218 4.31 3.24 3.41
CA THR A 218 4.75 2.75 4.72
C THR A 218 4.32 1.31 4.93
N VAL A 219 5.21 0.52 5.52
CA VAL A 219 4.91 -0.83 6.02
C VAL A 219 5.43 -0.91 7.44
N SER A 220 4.55 -1.27 8.36
CA SER A 220 4.85 -1.28 9.80
C SER A 220 4.54 -2.64 10.41
N TYR A 221 5.46 -3.12 11.19
CA TYR A 221 5.30 -4.30 12.03
C TYR A 221 5.68 -3.98 13.46
N SER A 222 4.87 -4.39 14.41
CA SER A 222 5.23 -4.32 15.82
C SER A 222 4.94 -5.63 16.53
N LYS A 223 5.77 -5.94 17.52
CA LYS A 223 5.67 -7.12 18.36
C LYS A 223 5.96 -6.76 19.81
N ASN A 224 5.02 -7.04 20.69
CA ASN A 224 5.19 -7.00 22.14
C ASN A 224 5.09 -8.42 22.68
N TRP A 225 6.10 -8.83 23.44
CA TRP A 225 6.07 -10.15 24.10
C TRP A 225 5.40 -10.02 25.46
N ALA A 226 4.19 -10.54 25.54
CA ALA A 226 3.38 -10.48 26.77
C ALA A 226 4.14 -11.08 27.97
N GLY A 227 4.07 -10.43 29.12
CA GLY A 227 4.76 -10.86 30.34
C GLY A 227 6.28 -10.62 30.34
N THR A 228 6.83 -10.01 29.29
CA THR A 228 8.25 -9.65 29.19
C THR A 228 8.42 -8.15 28.94
N PRO A 229 9.59 -7.57 29.25
CA PRO A 229 9.85 -6.16 28.97
C PRO A 229 10.22 -5.89 27.49
N PHE A 230 10.14 -6.87 26.61
CA PHE A 230 10.63 -6.76 25.24
C PHE A 230 9.56 -6.28 24.26
N SER A 231 9.94 -5.35 23.39
CA SER A 231 9.15 -4.94 22.22
C SER A 231 10.05 -4.69 21.03
N LEU A 232 9.52 -4.98 19.84
CA LEU A 232 10.16 -4.75 18.56
C LEU A 232 9.20 -3.98 17.66
N SER A 233 9.68 -2.93 17.00
CA SER A 233 9.00 -2.29 15.88
C SER A 233 9.93 -2.26 14.67
N ALA A 234 9.39 -2.52 13.49
CA ALA A 234 10.08 -2.43 12.22
C ALA A 234 9.20 -1.62 11.25
N ASN A 235 9.79 -0.58 10.67
CA ASN A 235 9.12 0.30 9.74
C ASN A 235 9.92 0.40 8.45
N MET A 236 9.21 0.36 7.33
CA MET A 236 9.73 0.66 6.01
C MET A 236 8.97 1.87 5.48
N ALA A 237 9.67 2.84 4.91
CA ALA A 237 9.07 4.03 4.35
C ALA A 237 9.73 4.38 3.00
N ILE A 238 8.91 4.73 2.03
CA ILE A 238 9.33 5.25 0.74
C ILE A 238 8.56 6.54 0.50
N SER A 239 9.26 7.64 0.25
CA SER A 239 8.67 8.91 -0.13
C SER A 239 9.19 9.29 -1.52
N GLN A 240 8.27 9.55 -2.44
CA GLN A 240 8.58 9.94 -3.81
C GLN A 240 8.11 11.35 -4.08
N ASN A 241 8.92 12.11 -4.81
CA ASN A 241 8.55 13.40 -5.37
C ASN A 241 8.59 13.32 -6.90
N SER A 242 7.43 13.45 -7.54
CA SER A 242 7.28 13.31 -9.00
C SER A 242 7.81 14.51 -9.78
N GLN A 243 7.97 15.69 -9.16
CA GLN A 243 8.52 16.88 -9.82
C GLN A 243 10.02 16.76 -10.03
N ASN A 244 10.75 16.45 -8.96
CA ASN A 244 12.23 16.30 -9.00
C ASN A 244 12.66 14.86 -9.30
N LYS A 245 11.72 13.93 -9.44
CA LYS A 245 11.97 12.50 -9.66
C LYS A 245 12.87 11.88 -8.58
N THR A 246 12.78 12.38 -7.34
CA THR A 246 13.56 11.90 -6.22
C THR A 246 12.77 10.89 -5.38
N ILE A 247 13.46 9.89 -4.88
CA ILE A 247 12.93 8.84 -4.04
C ILE A 247 13.79 8.73 -2.79
N SER A 248 13.17 8.93 -1.63
CA SER A 248 13.79 8.68 -0.33
C SER A 248 13.28 7.34 0.22
N ILE A 249 14.21 6.44 0.48
CA ILE A 249 13.93 5.08 0.93
C ILE A 249 14.52 4.90 2.32
N THR A 250 13.72 4.40 3.25
CA THR A 250 14.14 3.97 4.57
C THR A 250 13.73 2.50 4.75
N LEU A 251 14.73 1.58 4.74
CA LEU A 251 14.52 0.13 4.67
C LEU A 251 15.58 -0.66 5.44
N PRO A 252 15.26 -1.26 6.56
CA PRO A 252 14.24 -0.91 7.54
C PRO A 252 14.74 0.10 8.57
N THR A 253 13.82 0.75 9.28
CA THR A 253 14.09 1.24 10.62
C THR A 253 13.56 0.21 11.61
N MET A 254 14.43 -0.36 12.42
CA MET A 254 14.07 -1.31 13.47
C MET A 254 14.37 -0.72 14.84
N VAL A 255 13.44 -0.84 15.76
CA VAL A 255 13.63 -0.42 17.15
C VAL A 255 13.30 -1.60 18.06
N PHE A 256 14.29 -2.05 18.79
CA PHE A 256 14.14 -3.04 19.85
C PHE A 256 14.23 -2.35 21.20
N ASN A 257 13.17 -2.47 22.01
CA ASN A 257 13.12 -1.88 23.33
C ASN A 257 13.05 -2.94 24.41
N VAL A 258 13.80 -2.71 25.46
CA VAL A 258 13.62 -3.36 26.76
C VAL A 258 13.06 -2.30 27.70
N SER A 259 11.80 -2.45 28.09
CA SER A 259 11.14 -1.55 29.03
C SER A 259 11.86 -1.54 30.37
N ARG A 260 11.59 -0.51 31.17
CA ARG A 260 12.24 -0.37 32.48
C ARG A 260 12.14 -1.65 33.31
N PHE A 261 13.29 -2.13 33.75
CA PHE A 261 13.42 -3.27 34.63
C PHE A 261 14.42 -2.94 35.77
N TYR A 262 14.35 -3.71 36.84
CA TYR A 262 15.18 -3.52 38.02
C TYR A 262 16.07 -4.76 38.17
N PRO A 263 17.32 -4.72 37.67
CA PRO A 263 18.16 -5.90 37.59
C PRO A 263 18.55 -6.47 38.98
N PHE A 264 18.59 -5.62 39.99
CA PHE A 264 19.00 -5.97 41.32
C PHE A 264 17.85 -6.20 42.32
N LYS A 265 16.59 -6.18 41.82
CA LYS A 265 15.42 -6.38 42.67
C LYS A 265 15.28 -7.83 43.06
N ARG A 266 15.16 -8.08 44.37
CA ARG A 266 14.93 -9.43 44.90
C ARG A 266 13.56 -9.98 44.45
N LYS A 267 13.52 -11.29 44.17
CA LYS A 267 12.28 -11.99 43.83
C LYS A 267 11.30 -12.04 45.00
N GLU A 268 11.81 -12.29 46.18
CA GLU A 268 11.05 -12.32 47.42
C GLU A 268 11.42 -11.10 48.27
N LYS A 269 10.42 -10.23 48.50
CA LYS A 269 10.61 -8.99 49.24
C LYS A 269 10.54 -9.26 50.75
N GLN A 270 11.69 -9.13 51.44
CA GLN A 270 11.75 -9.14 52.86
C GLN A 270 12.26 -7.78 53.38
N GLY A 271 11.40 -7.03 54.07
CA GLY A 271 11.72 -5.71 54.63
C GLY A 271 11.73 -4.57 53.61
N LYS A 272 12.43 -3.47 53.94
CA LYS A 272 12.54 -2.28 53.08
C LYS A 272 13.44 -2.54 51.87
N ASP A 273 13.14 -1.86 50.74
CA ASP A 273 13.98 -1.93 49.56
C ASP A 273 15.37 -1.39 49.83
N ARG A 274 16.41 -2.14 49.46
CA ARG A 274 17.80 -1.70 49.53
C ARG A 274 18.09 -0.67 48.44
N TRP A 275 19.08 0.17 48.63
CA TRP A 275 19.39 1.25 47.71
C TRP A 275 19.64 0.76 46.27
N TYR A 276 20.29 -0.37 46.06
CA TYR A 276 20.56 -0.94 44.74
C TYR A 276 19.32 -1.53 44.06
N GLU A 277 18.31 -1.93 44.82
CA GLU A 277 17.04 -2.44 44.28
C GLU A 277 16.21 -1.34 43.56
N LYS A 278 16.53 -0.08 43.82
CA LYS A 278 15.93 1.09 43.20
C LYS A 278 16.60 1.48 41.88
N ILE A 279 17.69 0.80 41.50
CA ILE A 279 18.36 1.01 40.23
C ILE A 279 17.53 0.37 39.14
N SER A 280 17.09 1.19 38.19
CA SER A 280 16.35 0.79 37.00
C SER A 280 17.20 0.96 35.76
N MET A 281 16.99 0.09 34.80
CA MET A 281 17.63 0.13 33.49
C MET A 281 16.58 0.02 32.39
N GLN A 282 16.87 0.62 31.25
CA GLN A 282 16.16 0.43 30.00
C GLN A 282 17.17 0.21 28.89
N TYR A 283 16.74 -0.33 27.79
CA TYR A 283 17.57 -0.43 26.60
C TYR A 283 16.73 -0.12 25.36
N THR A 284 17.30 0.67 24.47
CA THR A 284 16.75 0.91 23.12
C THR A 284 17.86 0.70 22.10
N GLY A 285 17.68 -0.28 21.26
CA GLY A 285 18.50 -0.50 20.06
C GLY A 285 17.73 -0.03 18.83
N LYS A 286 18.28 0.92 18.06
CA LYS A 286 17.68 1.45 16.84
C LYS A 286 18.61 1.21 15.66
N MET A 287 18.16 0.45 14.69
CA MET A 287 18.80 0.29 13.38
C MET A 287 18.10 1.17 12.37
N THR A 288 18.85 1.91 11.58
CA THR A 288 18.32 2.72 10.48
C THR A 288 19.15 2.47 9.24
N ASN A 289 18.45 2.29 8.12
CA ASN A 289 19.04 2.17 6.80
C ASN A 289 18.25 3.06 5.83
N SER A 290 18.90 4.05 5.21
CA SER A 290 18.24 5.03 4.36
C SER A 290 19.09 5.48 3.21
N VAL A 291 18.44 5.84 2.09
CA VAL A 291 19.07 6.43 0.91
C VAL A 291 18.07 7.37 0.24
N THR A 292 18.61 8.42 -0.39
CA THR A 292 17.86 9.26 -1.32
C THR A 292 18.51 9.14 -2.68
N THR A 293 17.72 8.83 -3.69
CA THR A 293 18.16 8.56 -5.06
C THR A 293 17.14 9.10 -6.07
N THR A 294 17.43 8.92 -7.35
CA THR A 294 16.49 9.24 -8.44
C THR A 294 15.73 7.99 -8.89
N GLU A 295 14.59 8.19 -9.55
CA GLU A 295 13.75 7.08 -10.05
C GLU A 295 14.52 6.12 -10.97
N SER A 296 15.43 6.64 -11.80
CA SER A 296 16.25 5.84 -12.73
C SER A 296 17.29 4.97 -12.03
N GLU A 297 17.72 5.34 -10.83
CA GLU A 297 18.82 4.71 -10.11
C GLU A 297 18.41 3.85 -8.92
N VAL A 298 17.09 3.74 -8.63
CA VAL A 298 16.57 3.02 -7.44
C VAL A 298 17.15 1.61 -7.31
N PHE A 299 17.34 0.91 -8.42
CA PHE A 299 17.88 -0.45 -8.45
C PHE A 299 19.36 -0.51 -8.84
N SER A 300 20.07 0.63 -8.90
CA SER A 300 21.47 0.67 -9.23
C SER A 300 22.33 0.15 -8.07
N LYS A 301 23.51 -0.38 -8.41
CA LYS A 301 24.52 -0.77 -7.43
C LYS A 301 24.98 0.44 -6.59
N GLU A 302 25.07 1.59 -7.23
CA GLU A 302 25.48 2.85 -6.62
C GLU A 302 24.49 3.29 -5.52
N THR A 303 23.20 3.14 -5.73
CA THR A 303 22.17 3.41 -4.69
C THR A 303 22.36 2.52 -3.46
N LEU A 304 22.67 1.22 -3.66
CA LEU A 304 22.95 0.31 -2.55
C LEU A 304 24.22 0.69 -1.78
N GLU A 305 25.28 1.09 -2.50
CA GLU A 305 26.55 1.55 -1.91
C GLU A 305 26.39 2.86 -1.14
N ASN A 306 25.50 3.75 -1.63
CA ASN A 306 25.22 5.03 -0.99
C ASN A 306 24.27 4.93 0.22
N MET A 307 23.69 3.78 0.49
CA MET A 307 22.84 3.60 1.68
C MET A 307 23.57 4.00 2.97
N LYS A 308 22.91 4.88 3.74
CA LYS A 308 23.38 5.30 5.07
C LYS A 308 22.80 4.33 6.09
N ASN A 309 23.66 3.52 6.69
CA ASN A 309 23.28 2.53 7.68
C ASN A 309 23.99 2.77 9.01
N GLY A 310 23.30 2.46 10.08
CA GLY A 310 23.84 2.58 11.42
C GLY A 310 22.95 1.94 12.47
N ILE A 311 23.54 1.61 13.60
CA ILE A 311 22.84 1.10 14.78
C ILE A 311 23.14 2.02 15.94
N GLU A 312 22.12 2.44 16.66
CA GLU A 312 22.20 3.25 17.86
C GLU A 312 21.74 2.43 19.05
N HIS A 313 22.52 2.43 20.10
CA HIS A 313 22.22 1.82 21.39
C HIS A 313 22.08 2.91 22.43
N SER A 314 20.99 2.88 23.20
CA SER A 314 20.77 3.81 24.33
C SER A 314 20.42 3.02 25.57
N ILE A 315 21.19 3.27 26.63
CA ILE A 315 21.06 2.57 27.91
C ILE A 315 20.93 3.61 29.03
N PRO A 316 19.72 4.11 29.31
CA PRO A 316 19.47 4.94 30.47
C PRO A 316 19.42 4.07 31.74
N ILE A 317 20.24 4.45 32.72
CA ILE A 317 20.29 3.86 34.06
C ILE A 317 19.88 4.97 35.03
N SER A 318 18.92 4.73 35.89
CA SER A 318 18.46 5.71 36.87
C SER A 318 18.10 5.07 38.19
N ALA A 319 18.27 5.83 39.25
CA ALA A 319 17.82 5.44 40.57
C ALA A 319 17.06 6.61 41.23
N SER A 320 16.22 6.31 42.22
CA SER A 320 15.51 7.34 42.99
C SER A 320 15.64 7.01 44.45
N PHE A 321 16.15 7.98 45.23
CA PHE A 321 16.35 7.88 46.64
C PHE A 321 15.59 9.01 47.36
N ASN A 322 14.93 8.66 48.45
CA ASN A 322 14.40 9.66 49.36
C ASN A 322 15.36 9.83 50.55
N LEU A 323 15.99 11.00 50.60
CA LEU A 323 16.86 11.38 51.68
C LEU A 323 16.10 12.16 52.76
N PHE A 324 16.25 11.74 53.98
CA PHE A 324 15.62 12.37 55.16
C PHE A 324 14.11 12.50 55.08
N ASN A 325 13.44 11.73 54.21
CA ASN A 325 12.00 11.83 53.86
C ASN A 325 11.55 13.13 53.19
N TYR A 326 12.43 14.07 52.89
CA TYR A 326 12.10 15.38 52.34
C TYR A 326 12.73 15.65 51.01
N ILE A 327 13.86 15.04 50.66
CA ILE A 327 14.59 15.29 49.45
C ILE A 327 14.59 14.04 48.57
N ASN A 328 14.00 14.16 47.39
CA ASN A 328 14.11 13.12 46.37
C ASN A 328 15.37 13.37 45.54
N LEU A 329 16.32 12.47 45.61
CA LEU A 329 17.54 12.46 44.83
C LEU A 329 17.44 11.44 43.72
N SER A 330 17.60 11.89 42.45
CA SER A 330 17.48 11.04 41.27
C SER A 330 18.74 11.13 40.42
N PRO A 331 19.78 10.32 40.70
CA PRO A 331 20.91 10.18 39.81
C PRO A 331 20.54 9.38 38.57
N SER A 332 21.10 9.78 37.41
CA SER A 332 20.95 9.06 36.17
C SER A 332 22.24 9.08 35.35
N VAL A 333 22.48 8.00 34.65
CA VAL A 333 23.54 7.84 33.65
C VAL A 333 22.91 7.41 32.37
N ASN A 334 23.14 8.16 31.29
CA ASN A 334 22.73 7.78 29.96
C ASN A 334 23.97 7.40 29.15
N TYR A 335 24.02 6.17 28.72
CA TYR A 335 25.06 5.68 27.81
C TYR A 335 24.46 5.54 26.42
N ASN A 336 25.09 6.16 25.41
CA ASN A 336 24.71 6.05 24.02
C ASN A 336 25.91 5.60 23.20
N GLU A 337 25.67 4.65 22.30
CA GLU A 337 26.68 4.11 21.41
C GLU A 337 26.11 4.02 19.99
N LYS A 338 26.91 4.40 18.99
CA LYS A 338 26.53 4.35 17.59
C LYS A 338 27.55 3.54 16.80
N TRP A 339 27.05 2.60 16.02
CA TRP A 339 27.83 1.77 15.11
C TRP A 339 27.54 2.17 13.68
N TYR A 340 28.62 2.40 12.93
CA TYR A 340 28.59 2.70 11.51
C TYR A 340 29.40 1.67 10.75
N PHE A 341 28.97 1.35 9.53
CA PHE A 341 29.62 0.34 8.69
C PHE A 341 30.41 0.94 7.52
N LYS A 342 30.43 2.26 7.45
CA LYS A 342 31.26 3.00 6.50
C LYS A 342 31.64 4.35 7.08
N LYS A 343 32.75 4.89 6.59
CA LYS A 343 33.28 6.20 6.91
C LYS A 343 33.61 6.94 5.64
N VAL A 344 33.25 8.23 5.59
CA VAL A 344 33.63 9.14 4.54
C VAL A 344 34.56 10.18 5.15
N GLU A 345 35.71 10.40 4.56
CA GLU A 345 36.69 11.40 4.97
C GLU A 345 36.72 12.53 3.95
N PHE A 346 37.03 13.71 4.44
CA PHE A 346 37.12 14.91 3.65
C PHE A 346 38.52 15.48 3.75
N GLU A 347 39.09 15.90 2.64
CA GLU A 347 40.41 16.52 2.57
C GLU A 347 40.29 17.88 1.91
N TRP A 348 40.96 18.87 2.50
CA TRP A 348 41.00 20.20 1.92
C TRP A 348 41.96 20.24 0.74
N ASN A 349 41.47 20.62 -0.42
CA ASN A 349 42.29 20.82 -1.62
C ASN A 349 42.65 22.29 -1.79
N PRO A 350 43.92 22.66 -1.54
CA PRO A 350 44.35 24.06 -1.62
C PRO A 350 44.41 24.58 -3.08
N VAL A 351 44.43 23.70 -4.08
CA VAL A 351 44.48 24.09 -5.49
C VAL A 351 43.12 24.55 -5.98
N THR A 352 42.06 23.79 -5.61
CA THR A 352 40.68 24.10 -6.02
C THR A 352 39.97 25.00 -5.01
N ASN A 353 40.56 25.22 -3.83
CA ASN A 353 39.99 25.94 -2.70
C ASN A 353 38.63 25.35 -2.24
N GLN A 354 38.51 24.03 -2.35
CA GLN A 354 37.30 23.22 -2.01
C GLN A 354 37.69 22.01 -1.18
N THR A 355 36.68 21.43 -0.54
CA THR A 355 36.84 20.17 0.20
C THR A 355 36.52 19.01 -0.70
N ASP A 356 37.49 18.14 -0.94
CA ASP A 356 37.32 16.92 -1.70
C ASP A 356 36.82 15.80 -0.81
N THR A 357 35.91 14.99 -1.33
CA THR A 357 35.40 13.80 -0.65
C THR A 357 36.27 12.60 -1.03
N LEU A 358 36.93 12.00 -0.06
CA LEU A 358 37.75 10.81 -0.26
C LEU A 358 36.86 9.56 -0.48
N PRO A 359 37.41 8.51 -1.07
CA PRO A 359 36.68 7.25 -1.26
C PRO A 359 36.09 6.70 0.04
N THR A 360 34.90 6.16 -0.03
CA THR A 360 34.22 5.56 1.14
C THR A 360 34.99 4.36 1.67
N ASN A 361 35.39 4.41 2.93
CA ASN A 361 36.03 3.31 3.62
C ASN A 361 34.95 2.45 4.32
N TYR A 362 34.85 1.18 3.95
CA TYR A 362 33.97 0.21 4.60
C TYR A 362 34.68 -0.44 5.78
N GLY A 363 34.00 -0.50 6.94
CA GLY A 363 34.55 -1.05 8.16
C GLY A 363 33.60 -0.82 9.34
N PHE A 364 33.98 -1.31 10.48
CA PHE A 364 33.22 -1.09 11.71
C PHE A 364 33.76 0.12 12.46
N TYR A 365 32.91 1.13 12.62
CA TYR A 365 33.25 2.38 13.32
C TYR A 365 32.30 2.57 14.48
N ARG A 366 32.86 2.87 15.65
CA ARG A 366 32.13 3.01 16.90
C ARG A 366 32.32 4.40 17.47
N LEU A 367 31.20 5.03 17.83
CA LEU A 367 31.18 6.28 18.60
C LEU A 367 30.35 6.05 19.86
N TYR A 368 30.80 6.58 20.97
CA TYR A 368 30.04 6.48 22.23
C TYR A 368 30.13 7.79 23.02
N ASN A 369 29.09 8.06 23.78
CA ASN A 369 29.08 9.11 24.79
C ASN A 369 28.32 8.67 26.02
N TYR A 370 28.58 9.31 27.13
CA TYR A 370 27.82 9.15 28.35
C TYR A 370 27.54 10.50 28.98
N ASN A 371 26.40 10.60 29.65
CA ASN A 371 25.98 11.78 30.39
C ASN A 371 25.54 11.34 31.78
N PHE A 372 26.12 11.99 32.78
CA PHE A 372 25.73 11.82 34.18
C PHE A 372 24.97 13.04 34.66
N SER A 373 23.80 12.82 35.27
CA SER A 373 23.02 13.88 35.91
C SER A 373 22.49 13.45 37.27
N VAL A 374 22.39 14.44 38.15
CA VAL A 374 21.78 14.25 39.48
C VAL A 374 20.74 15.35 39.65
N SER A 375 19.52 14.98 39.89
CA SER A 375 18.45 15.92 40.24
C SER A 375 18.05 15.72 41.72
N ALA A 376 17.88 16.82 42.42
CA ALA A 376 17.33 16.85 43.77
C ALA A 376 16.05 17.69 43.79
N SER A 377 14.98 17.17 44.33
CA SER A 377 13.71 17.87 44.45
C SER A 377 13.14 17.70 45.86
N THR A 378 12.51 18.75 46.39
CA THR A 378 11.76 18.75 47.63
C THR A 378 10.41 19.45 47.44
N THR A 379 9.42 19.05 48.19
CA THR A 379 8.09 19.71 48.20
C THR A 379 7.98 20.51 49.50
N VAL A 380 7.81 21.80 49.40
CA VAL A 380 7.52 22.69 50.54
C VAL A 380 6.03 22.89 50.59
N TYR A 381 5.46 22.60 51.74
CA TYR A 381 4.05 22.85 51.99
C TYR A 381 3.94 24.19 52.77
N GLY A 382 3.17 25.13 52.23
CA GLY A 382 2.86 26.39 52.89
C GLY A 382 1.57 26.32 53.68
#